data_6d7f2aec0613b40a87202e1c35fb9ea6
#
_entry.id   6d7f2aec0613b40a87202e1c35fb9ea6
#
_cell.length_a   1.000
_cell.length_b   1.000
_cell.length_c   1.000
_cell.angle_alpha   90.00
_cell.angle_beta   90.00
_cell.angle_gamma   90.00
#
_symmetry.space_group_name_H-M   'P 1'
#
loop_
_entity.id
_entity.type
_entity.pdbx_description
1 polymer ?
#
loop_
_entity_poly.entity_id
_entity_poly.type
_entity_poly.pdbx_seq_one_letter_code
_entity_poly.pdbx_strand_id
1 'polypeptide(L)' 'GGSGSGKGDANGSNLQLLQTQLQQLLEKRQQMFQTMSQVMQSLHDTSMAAIRNLKA' A
#
# COMPACT_ATOMS: atom_id res chain seq x y z
N GLY A 1 -19.38 35.69 8.95
CA GLY A 1 -19.17 36.18 7.75
C GLY A 1 -18.22 35.47 6.85
N GLY A 2 -17.35 36.25 6.24
CA GLY A 2 -16.41 35.73 5.26
C GLY A 2 -15.42 34.74 5.81
N SER A 3 -15.07 34.89 7.06
CA SER A 3 -14.10 33.97 7.66
C SER A 3 -14.61 32.55 7.78
N GLY A 4 -15.90 32.40 8.04
CA GLY A 4 -16.51 31.07 8.11
C GLY A 4 -16.49 30.36 6.76
N SER A 5 -16.80 31.10 5.71
CA SER A 5 -16.81 30.54 4.36
C SER A 5 -15.40 30.14 3.92
N GLY A 6 -14.40 30.94 4.22
CA GLY A 6 -13.03 30.59 3.91
C GLY A 6 -12.55 29.34 4.63
N LYS A 7 -12.91 29.22 5.90
CA LYS A 7 -12.56 28.02 6.68
C LYS A 7 -13.23 26.78 6.13
N GLY A 8 -14.48 26.89 5.69
CA GLY A 8 -15.21 25.78 5.10
C GLY A 8 -14.53 25.27 3.84
N ASP A 9 -14.14 26.18 2.97
CA ASP A 9 -13.47 25.81 1.73
C ASP A 9 -12.11 25.19 2.00
N ALA A 10 -11.34 25.74 2.93
CA ALA A 10 -10.04 25.19 3.28
C ALA A 10 -10.17 23.79 3.87
N ASN A 11 -11.17 23.58 4.71
CA ASN A 11 -11.42 22.27 5.30
C ASN A 11 -11.84 21.25 4.24
N GLY A 12 -12.65 21.66 3.28
CA GLY A 12 -13.08 20.79 2.21
C GLY A 12 -11.92 20.36 1.33
N SER A 13 -11.05 21.32 0.98
CA SER A 13 -9.85 21.04 0.21
C SER A 13 -8.90 20.10 0.95
N ASN A 14 -8.73 20.34 2.24
CA ASN A 14 -7.86 19.51 3.07
C ASN A 14 -8.41 18.09 3.19
N LEU A 15 -9.71 17.95 3.33
CA LEU A 15 -10.35 16.65 3.39
C LEU A 15 -10.18 15.88 2.09
N GLN A 16 -10.34 16.55 0.96
CA GLN A 16 -10.12 15.91 -0.34
C GLN A 16 -8.68 15.48 -0.51
N LEU A 17 -7.76 16.34 -0.10
CA LEU A 17 -6.34 16.01 -0.17
C LEU A 17 -6.02 14.79 0.70
N LEU A 18 -6.55 14.77 1.91
CA LEU A 18 -6.35 13.65 2.83
C LEU A 18 -6.95 12.36 2.28
N GLN A 19 -8.13 12.45 1.67
CA GLN A 19 -8.75 11.27 1.05
C GLN A 19 -7.90 10.76 -0.10
N THR A 20 -7.37 11.65 -0.92
CA THR A 20 -6.51 11.27 -2.03
C THR A 20 -5.24 10.61 -1.53
N GLN A 21 -4.63 11.19 -0.50
CA GLN A 21 -3.42 10.62 0.11
C GLN A 21 -3.70 9.26 0.72
N LEU A 22 -4.85 9.11 1.37
CA LEU A 22 -5.23 7.84 1.96
C LEU A 22 -5.45 6.78 0.88
N GLN A 23 -6.10 7.14 -0.21
CA GLN A 23 -6.30 6.22 -1.33
C GLN A 23 -4.96 5.78 -1.93
N GLN A 24 -4.06 6.73 -2.13
CA GLN A 24 -2.73 6.40 -2.65
C GLN A 24 -1.98 5.47 -1.70
N LEU A 25 -2.08 5.73 -0.42
CA LEU A 25 -1.44 4.89 0.58
C LEU A 25 -2.01 3.48 0.58
N LEU A 26 -3.33 3.36 0.48
CA LEU A 26 -4.00 2.05 0.44
C LEU A 26 -3.63 1.27 -0.82
N GLU A 27 -3.59 1.95 -1.96
CA GLU A 27 -3.18 1.32 -3.22
C GLU A 27 -1.73 0.85 -3.14
N LYS A 28 -0.86 1.68 -2.61
CA LYS A 28 0.54 1.33 -2.45
C LYS A 28 0.70 0.15 -1.51
N ARG A 29 -0.05 0.14 -0.43
CA ARG A 29 -0.03 -0.93 0.55
C ARG A 29 -0.50 -2.24 -0.09
N GLN A 30 -1.56 -2.18 -0.87
CA GLN A 30 -2.08 -3.34 -1.59
C GLN A 30 -1.05 -3.87 -2.58
N GLN A 31 -0.39 -2.98 -3.28
CA GLN A 31 0.68 -3.34 -4.21
C GLN A 31 1.85 -4.00 -3.48
N MET A 32 2.20 -3.47 -2.32
CA MET A 32 3.24 -4.05 -1.47
C MET A 32 2.88 -5.45 -1.00
N PHE A 33 1.63 -5.67 -0.64
CA PHE A 33 1.16 -7.00 -0.25
C PHE A 33 1.28 -7.99 -1.39
N GLN A 34 0.92 -7.59 -2.61
CA GLN A 34 1.05 -8.45 -3.77
C GLN A 34 2.51 -8.77 -4.07
N THR A 35 3.37 -7.76 -4.00
CA THR A 35 4.81 -7.94 -4.21
C THR A 35 5.38 -8.87 -3.14
N MET A 36 4.98 -8.66 -1.89
CA MET A 36 5.43 -9.49 -0.78
C MET A 36 4.99 -10.94 -0.94
N SER A 37 3.75 -11.15 -1.37
CA SER A 37 3.24 -12.48 -1.66
C SER A 37 4.08 -13.18 -2.73
N GLN A 38 4.42 -12.47 -3.80
CA GLN A 38 5.25 -13.01 -4.86
C GLN A 38 6.65 -13.35 -4.37
N VAL A 39 7.23 -12.47 -3.56
CA VAL A 39 8.55 -12.69 -2.98
C VAL A 39 8.54 -13.89 -2.05
N MET A 40 7.52 -13.99 -1.21
CA MET A 40 7.36 -15.11 -0.28
C MET A 40 7.21 -16.42 -1.04
N GLN A 41 6.44 -16.42 -2.11
CA GLN A 41 6.27 -17.60 -2.94
C GLN A 41 7.58 -17.99 -3.62
N SER A 42 8.31 -17.02 -4.10
CA SER A 42 9.61 -17.23 -4.73
C SER A 42 10.61 -17.80 -3.73
N LEU A 43 10.64 -17.28 -2.51
CA LEU A 43 11.48 -17.80 -1.42
C LEU A 43 11.11 -19.23 -1.07
N HIS A 44 9.81 -19.51 -1.00
CA HIS A 44 9.32 -20.86 -0.72
C HIS A 44 9.77 -21.85 -1.79
N ASP A 45 9.63 -21.46 -3.05
CA ASP A 45 10.04 -22.31 -4.17
C ASP A 45 11.55 -22.55 -4.15
N THR A 46 12.31 -21.52 -3.87
CA THR A 46 13.77 -21.63 -3.76
C THR A 46 14.16 -22.55 -2.62
N SER A 47 13.50 -22.40 -1.48
CA SER A 47 13.75 -23.26 -0.32
C SER A 47 13.42 -24.72 -0.62
N MET A 48 12.31 -24.96 -1.29
CA MET A 48 11.91 -26.31 -1.67
C MET A 48 12.91 -26.93 -2.63
N ALA A 49 13.40 -26.15 -3.60
CA ALA A 49 14.41 -26.63 -4.52
C ALA A 49 15.71 -26.97 -3.79
N ALA A 50 16.10 -26.16 -2.82
CA ALA A 50 17.29 -26.41 -2.02
C ALA A 50 17.15 -27.69 -1.20
N ILE A 51 15.97 -27.90 -0.61
CA ILE A 51 15.70 -29.11 0.17
C ILE A 51 15.77 -30.35 -0.72
N ARG A 52 15.22 -30.27 -1.92
CA ARG A 52 15.28 -31.38 -2.88
C ARG A 52 16.72 -31.71 -3.27
N ASN A 53 17.52 -30.65 -3.50
CA ASN A 53 18.94 -30.86 -3.83
C ASN A 53 19.70 -31.51 -2.69
N LEU A 54 19.37 -31.15 -1.45
CA LEU A 54 20.02 -31.76 -0.29
C LEU A 54 19.64 -33.23 -0.12
N LYS A 55 18.41 -33.57 -0.48
CA LYS A 55 17.96 -34.97 -0.39
C LYS A 55 18.48 -35.85 -1.50
N ALA A 56 18.72 -35.23 -2.63
CA ALA A 56 19.27 -35.97 -3.76
C ALA A 56 20.76 -36.20 -3.58
#